data_b40779eb2e736abbd79e33a9cc6d2581
#
_entry.id   b40779eb2e736abbd79e33a9cc6d2581
#
_cell.length_a   1.000
_cell.length_b   1.000
_cell.length_c   1.000
_cell.angle_alpha   90.00
_cell.angle_beta   90.00
_cell.angle_gamma   90.00
#
_symmetry.space_group_name_H-M   'P 1'
#
loop_
_entity.id
_entity.type
_entity.pdbx_description
1 polymer ?
#
loop_
_entity_poly.entity_id
_entity_poly.type
_entity_poly.pdbx_seq_one_letter_code
_entity_poly.pdbx_strand_id
1 'polypeptide(L)'
;PLYPYIEYPCACTTHYAYLERFDMMDGYKQRVFDMFSLIKPVVFGLSDAINKTYQYRAMIQPEKLFLNPNGVMLDNFRSTLDPKHSEASIYLAKVDHRKRQFLFQGIKSLYYAGNIADDRFDQNKNYLGEWEKPVLYNRLTDYGNLVLLSDGEAHPLVVAEAFSAGLGVVISQWATANLDLDKKFITVIPEEKVIDTKYVEEKIIENRKYSVGHRQEILDYSKQFEWCRILSDYYLP
;
A
#
# COMPACT_ATOMS: atom_id res chain seq x y z
N PRO A 1 26.34 6.78 -10.74
CA PRO A 1 26.34 5.53 -9.98
C PRO A 1 27.74 5.02 -9.77
N LEU A 2 28.16 4.84 -8.51
CA LEU A 2 29.50 4.38 -8.14
C LEU A 2 29.62 2.84 -8.14
N TYR A 3 28.52 2.12 -8.32
CA TYR A 3 28.43 0.67 -8.20
C TYR A 3 29.41 -0.16 -9.04
N PRO A 4 29.72 0.20 -10.30
CA PRO A 4 30.71 -0.58 -11.07
C PRO A 4 32.13 -0.56 -10.49
N TYR A 5 32.38 0.31 -9.52
CA TYR A 5 33.70 0.48 -8.89
C TYR A 5 33.78 -0.05 -7.46
N ILE A 6 32.69 -0.70 -6.97
CA ILE A 6 32.67 -1.29 -5.64
C ILE A 6 33.12 -2.74 -5.72
N GLU A 7 34.28 -3.04 -5.19
CA GLU A 7 34.85 -4.40 -5.12
C GLU A 7 34.23 -5.28 -4.03
N TYR A 8 33.28 -4.74 -3.23
CA TYR A 8 32.66 -5.43 -2.11
C TYR A 8 31.28 -5.97 -2.46
N PRO A 9 30.81 -7.03 -1.78
CA PRO A 9 29.42 -7.50 -1.93
C PRO A 9 28.42 -6.38 -1.68
N CYS A 10 27.47 -6.23 -2.58
CA CYS A 10 26.44 -5.19 -2.48
C CYS A 10 25.11 -5.81 -2.13
N ALA A 11 24.37 -5.16 -1.23
CA ALA A 11 22.99 -5.45 -0.92
C ALA A 11 22.14 -4.19 -1.12
N CYS A 12 20.91 -4.35 -1.60
CA CYS A 12 20.04 -3.21 -1.87
C CYS A 12 18.55 -3.57 -1.74
N THR A 13 17.76 -2.54 -1.49
CA THR A 13 16.31 -2.59 -1.58
C THR A 13 15.81 -1.44 -2.44
N THR A 14 14.62 -1.56 -3.02
CA THR A 14 13.97 -0.47 -3.75
C THR A 14 12.52 -0.32 -3.31
N HIS A 15 12.08 0.93 -3.25
CA HIS A 15 10.71 1.31 -2.91
C HIS A 15 9.98 1.91 -4.14
N TYR A 16 10.43 1.57 -5.36
CA TYR A 16 9.88 2.13 -6.58
C TYR A 16 8.50 1.52 -6.87
N ALA A 17 7.48 2.37 -6.92
CA ALA A 17 6.07 1.98 -6.98
C ALA A 17 5.66 1.22 -8.26
N TYR A 18 6.42 1.36 -9.36
CA TYR A 18 6.08 0.77 -10.66
C TYR A 18 6.91 -0.44 -11.03
N LEU A 19 7.69 -1.00 -10.11
CA LEU A 19 8.55 -2.14 -10.43
C LEU A 19 7.77 -3.33 -10.98
N GLU A 20 6.59 -3.57 -10.45
CA GLU A 20 5.70 -4.67 -10.86
C GLU A 20 4.88 -4.36 -12.13
N ARG A 21 4.86 -3.10 -12.58
CA ARG A 21 4.13 -2.66 -13.77
C ARG A 21 4.92 -2.98 -15.03
N PHE A 22 4.74 -4.16 -15.61
CA PHE A 22 5.41 -4.58 -16.85
C PHE A 22 4.94 -3.81 -18.09
N ASP A 23 3.73 -3.28 -18.04
CA ASP A 23 3.12 -2.42 -19.06
C ASP A 23 3.70 -0.99 -19.08
N MET A 24 4.41 -0.60 -18.04
CA MET A 24 5.04 0.73 -17.89
C MET A 24 6.56 0.59 -17.77
N MET A 25 7.26 0.66 -18.90
CA MET A 25 8.72 0.70 -18.89
C MET A 25 9.20 2.13 -19.09
N ASP A 26 9.80 2.69 -18.04
CA ASP A 26 10.44 4.00 -18.07
C ASP A 26 11.98 3.90 -18.04
N GLY A 27 12.65 5.00 -18.34
CA GLY A 27 14.11 5.03 -18.38
C GLY A 27 14.77 4.83 -17.00
N TYR A 28 14.07 5.09 -15.90
CA TYR A 28 14.57 4.82 -14.55
C TYR A 28 14.56 3.32 -14.28
N LYS A 29 13.45 2.66 -14.54
CA LYS A 29 13.28 1.22 -14.34
C LYS A 29 14.28 0.43 -15.20
N GLN A 30 14.45 0.80 -16.46
CA GLN A 30 15.42 0.16 -17.32
C GLN A 30 16.84 0.29 -16.76
N ARG A 31 17.27 1.48 -16.34
CA ARG A 31 18.61 1.68 -15.75
C ARG A 31 18.83 0.86 -14.47
N VAL A 32 17.79 0.71 -13.64
CA VAL A 32 17.88 -0.14 -12.44
C VAL A 32 18.11 -1.60 -12.83
N PHE A 33 17.37 -2.12 -13.80
CA PHE A 33 17.53 -3.50 -14.25
C PHE A 33 18.89 -3.72 -14.92
N ASP A 34 19.33 -2.82 -15.79
CA ASP A 34 20.63 -2.90 -16.46
C ASP A 34 21.79 -2.91 -15.43
N MET A 35 21.73 -2.01 -14.44
CA MET A 35 22.70 -1.94 -13.38
C MET A 35 22.70 -3.24 -12.56
N PHE A 36 21.55 -3.75 -12.15
CA PHE A 36 21.46 -4.96 -11.34
C PHE A 36 21.88 -6.22 -12.10
N SER A 37 21.63 -6.28 -13.41
CA SER A 37 22.12 -7.39 -14.26
C SER A 37 23.65 -7.45 -14.36
N LEU A 38 24.32 -6.29 -14.23
CA LEU A 38 25.77 -6.20 -14.23
C LEU A 38 26.37 -6.56 -12.86
N ILE A 39 25.87 -5.96 -11.78
CA ILE A 39 26.49 -6.11 -10.45
C ILE A 39 25.96 -7.31 -9.66
N LYS A 40 24.77 -7.83 -10.04
CA LYS A 40 24.09 -8.99 -9.40
C LYS A 40 24.10 -8.91 -7.86
N PRO A 41 23.58 -7.83 -7.27
CA PRO A 41 23.59 -7.63 -5.84
C PRO A 41 22.72 -8.65 -5.11
N VAL A 42 22.84 -8.72 -3.80
CA VAL A 42 21.79 -9.27 -2.94
C VAL A 42 20.64 -8.27 -2.91
N VAL A 43 19.41 -8.71 -3.15
CA VAL A 43 18.22 -7.84 -3.20
C VAL A 43 17.25 -8.22 -2.09
N PHE A 44 16.86 -7.23 -1.32
CA PHE A 44 15.80 -7.31 -0.33
C PHE A 44 14.55 -6.65 -0.91
N GLY A 45 13.69 -7.48 -1.53
CA GLY A 45 12.45 -7.00 -2.14
C GLY A 45 11.33 -6.87 -1.12
N LEU A 46 10.49 -5.86 -1.28
CA LEU A 46 9.35 -5.62 -0.40
C LEU A 46 8.19 -6.60 -0.62
N SER A 47 8.19 -7.32 -1.74
CA SER A 47 7.21 -8.36 -2.06
C SER A 47 7.84 -9.44 -2.95
N ASP A 48 7.21 -10.63 -2.99
CA ASP A 48 7.59 -11.70 -3.92
C ASP A 48 7.46 -11.26 -5.38
N ALA A 49 6.48 -10.43 -5.71
CA ALA A 49 6.30 -9.92 -7.07
C ALA A 49 7.46 -9.01 -7.48
N ILE A 50 7.97 -8.17 -6.56
CA ILE A 50 9.20 -7.38 -6.78
C ILE A 50 10.40 -8.30 -6.98
N ASN A 51 10.57 -9.32 -6.16
CA ASN A 51 11.66 -10.30 -6.30
C ASN A 51 11.60 -11.04 -7.63
N LYS A 52 10.43 -11.51 -8.05
CA LYS A 52 10.21 -12.11 -9.38
C LYS A 52 10.57 -11.14 -10.50
N THR A 53 10.24 -9.87 -10.36
CA THR A 53 10.62 -8.85 -11.35
C THR A 53 12.14 -8.73 -11.48
N TYR A 54 12.90 -8.71 -10.39
CA TYR A 54 14.36 -8.72 -10.43
C TYR A 54 14.94 -10.02 -11.02
N GLN A 55 14.35 -11.16 -10.68
CA GLN A 55 14.74 -12.44 -11.26
C GLN A 55 14.63 -12.43 -12.79
N TYR A 56 13.50 -11.96 -13.32
CA TYR A 56 13.24 -11.97 -14.76
C TYR A 56 13.93 -10.84 -15.53
N ARG A 57 13.96 -9.62 -14.98
CA ARG A 57 14.45 -8.43 -15.71
C ARG A 57 15.92 -8.14 -15.49
N ALA A 58 16.44 -8.44 -14.32
CA ALA A 58 17.83 -8.22 -13.98
C ALA A 58 18.63 -9.54 -13.87
N MET A 59 18.00 -10.68 -14.15
CA MET A 59 18.61 -12.02 -14.09
C MET A 59 19.35 -12.28 -12.75
N ILE A 60 18.76 -11.80 -11.67
CA ILE A 60 19.25 -12.05 -10.31
C ILE A 60 18.88 -13.49 -9.93
N GLN A 61 19.85 -14.25 -9.43
CA GLN A 61 19.62 -15.62 -9.01
C GLN A 61 18.73 -15.69 -7.77
N PRO A 62 17.83 -16.69 -7.65
CA PRO A 62 16.89 -16.81 -6.53
C PRO A 62 17.54 -16.74 -5.14
N GLU A 63 18.74 -17.33 -4.98
CA GLU A 63 19.48 -17.33 -3.72
C GLU A 63 20.00 -15.95 -3.27
N LYS A 64 19.88 -14.97 -4.13
CA LYS A 64 20.20 -13.55 -3.84
C LYS A 64 18.97 -12.68 -3.64
N LEU A 65 17.77 -13.27 -3.65
CA LEU A 65 16.50 -12.57 -3.51
C LEU A 65 15.86 -12.92 -2.17
N PHE A 66 15.76 -11.95 -1.29
CA PHE A 66 15.16 -12.10 0.03
C PHE A 66 13.90 -11.25 0.12
N LEU A 67 12.86 -11.78 0.76
CA LEU A 67 11.65 -11.02 1.05
C LEU A 67 11.86 -10.22 2.33
N ASN A 68 11.67 -8.91 2.25
CA ASN A 68 11.84 -7.99 3.37
C ASN A 68 10.66 -7.00 3.41
N PRO A 69 9.48 -7.44 3.85
CA PRO A 69 8.29 -6.60 3.87
C PRO A 69 8.42 -5.48 4.91
N ASN A 70 7.66 -4.40 4.70
CA ASN A 70 7.51 -3.37 5.71
C ASN A 70 6.61 -3.86 6.85
N GLY A 71 6.88 -3.41 8.08
CA GLY A 71 6.03 -3.63 9.24
C GLY A 71 5.39 -2.32 9.74
N VAL A 72 4.53 -2.46 10.75
CA VAL A 72 3.90 -1.37 11.49
C VAL A 72 4.04 -1.59 12.99
N MET A 73 4.03 -0.50 13.76
CA MET A 73 3.99 -0.55 15.24
C MET A 73 2.53 -0.55 15.66
N LEU A 74 1.97 -1.73 15.94
CA LEU A 74 0.54 -1.89 16.28
C LEU A 74 0.14 -1.05 17.49
N ASP A 75 0.99 -0.98 18.51
CA ASP A 75 0.74 -0.26 19.76
C ASP A 75 0.56 1.26 19.57
N ASN A 76 0.99 1.80 18.43
CA ASN A 76 0.76 3.21 18.12
C ASN A 76 -0.71 3.49 17.76
N PHE A 77 -1.45 2.49 17.30
CA PHE A 77 -2.80 2.70 16.78
C PHE A 77 -3.86 2.54 17.88
N ARG A 78 -4.67 3.58 18.03
CA ARG A 78 -5.94 3.40 18.70
C ARG A 78 -6.83 2.49 17.84
N SER A 79 -7.50 1.54 18.46
CA SER A 79 -8.51 0.69 17.81
C SER A 79 -9.84 0.77 18.55
N THR A 80 -10.94 0.68 17.82
CA THR A 80 -12.29 0.60 18.38
C THR A 80 -13.15 -0.36 17.56
N LEU A 81 -14.05 -1.07 18.22
CA LEU A 81 -15.04 -1.92 17.55
C LEU A 81 -16.27 -1.11 17.11
N ASP A 82 -16.44 0.11 17.64
CA ASP A 82 -17.55 1.03 17.32
C ASP A 82 -16.99 2.34 16.74
N PRO A 83 -16.83 2.44 15.41
CA PRO A 83 -16.27 3.61 14.76
C PRO A 83 -17.26 4.79 14.74
N LYS A 84 -16.78 5.99 15.02
CA LYS A 84 -17.60 7.22 15.03
C LYS A 84 -18.22 7.55 13.67
N HIS A 85 -17.52 7.19 12.60
CA HIS A 85 -17.89 7.46 11.21
C HIS A 85 -18.04 6.15 10.45
N SER A 86 -18.85 5.21 10.97
CA SER A 86 -19.08 3.88 10.40
C SER A 86 -19.57 3.92 8.96
N GLU A 87 -20.29 4.99 8.57
CA GLU A 87 -20.81 5.20 7.22
C GLU A 87 -19.86 5.99 6.30
N ALA A 88 -18.64 6.28 6.76
CA ALA A 88 -17.64 7.01 6.00
C ALA A 88 -16.40 6.14 5.73
N SER A 89 -15.78 6.38 4.58
CA SER A 89 -14.52 5.80 4.15
C SER A 89 -13.43 6.86 4.11
N ILE A 90 -12.16 6.45 4.27
CA ILE A 90 -11.03 7.36 4.25
C ILE A 90 -10.05 6.99 3.13
N TYR A 91 -9.62 7.95 2.34
CA TYR A 91 -8.49 7.84 1.42
C TYR A 91 -7.31 8.57 2.03
N LEU A 92 -6.43 7.85 2.70
CA LEU A 92 -5.28 8.40 3.42
C LEU A 92 -4.00 8.20 2.61
N ALA A 93 -3.57 9.22 1.91
CA ALA A 93 -2.34 9.22 1.13
C ALA A 93 -1.99 10.65 0.71
N LYS A 94 -0.73 10.89 0.32
CA LYS A 94 -0.40 12.07 -0.45
C LYS A 94 -1.35 12.16 -1.65
N VAL A 95 -1.97 13.32 -1.85
CA VAL A 95 -2.83 13.58 -3.00
C VAL A 95 -1.94 13.88 -4.20
N ASP A 96 -1.75 12.89 -5.04
CA ASP A 96 -0.93 13.01 -6.24
C ASP A 96 -1.53 12.25 -7.43
N HIS A 97 -0.98 12.50 -8.62
CA HIS A 97 -1.42 11.89 -9.87
C HIS A 97 -1.52 10.36 -9.76
N ARG A 98 -0.54 9.71 -9.14
CA ARG A 98 -0.46 8.25 -9.00
C ARG A 98 -1.56 7.69 -8.10
N LYS A 99 -2.00 8.45 -7.10
CA LYS A 99 -3.06 8.04 -6.15
C LYS A 99 -4.47 8.26 -6.68
N ARG A 100 -4.66 9.06 -7.74
CA ARG A 100 -5.94 9.21 -8.48
C ARG A 100 -7.13 9.71 -7.66
N GLN A 101 -6.90 10.37 -6.50
CA GLN A 101 -8.00 10.79 -5.61
C GLN A 101 -9.02 11.70 -6.30
N PHE A 102 -8.57 12.53 -7.25
CA PHE A 102 -9.43 13.44 -8.00
C PHE A 102 -10.57 12.74 -8.76
N LEU A 103 -10.39 11.46 -9.15
CA LEU A 103 -11.42 10.68 -9.85
C LEU A 103 -12.63 10.36 -8.97
N PHE A 104 -12.42 10.27 -7.66
CA PHE A 104 -13.41 9.73 -6.72
C PHE A 104 -14.08 10.81 -5.85
N GLN A 105 -13.81 12.09 -6.08
CA GLN A 105 -14.37 13.20 -5.29
C GLN A 105 -15.88 13.40 -5.43
N GLY A 106 -16.53 12.67 -6.35
CA GLY A 106 -17.98 12.58 -6.43
C GLY A 106 -18.61 11.65 -5.38
N ILE A 107 -17.83 10.77 -4.74
CA ILE A 107 -18.30 9.82 -3.73
C ILE A 107 -18.45 10.56 -2.39
N LYS A 108 -19.69 10.85 -1.99
CA LYS A 108 -19.99 11.70 -0.82
C LYS A 108 -19.52 11.13 0.52
N SER A 109 -19.46 9.81 0.64
CA SER A 109 -19.03 9.13 1.87
C SER A 109 -17.53 8.88 1.93
N LEU A 110 -16.74 9.33 0.94
CA LEU A 110 -15.29 9.19 0.90
C LEU A 110 -14.60 10.50 1.29
N TYR A 111 -13.79 10.44 2.32
CA TYR A 111 -13.01 11.55 2.85
C TYR A 111 -11.54 11.39 2.49
N TYR A 112 -10.81 12.50 2.42
CA TYR A 112 -9.42 12.53 1.97
C TYR A 112 -8.53 13.19 3.00
N ALA A 113 -7.37 12.58 3.28
CA ALA A 113 -6.35 13.18 4.13
C ALA A 113 -4.96 12.95 3.53
N GLY A 114 -4.12 13.99 3.52
CA GLY A 114 -2.75 13.95 3.04
C GLY A 114 -2.32 15.23 2.34
N ASN A 115 -1.02 15.40 2.18
CA ASN A 115 -0.42 16.54 1.48
C ASN A 115 -0.85 16.58 0.01
N ILE A 116 -1.23 17.77 -0.49
CA ILE A 116 -1.73 17.95 -1.87
C ILE A 116 -0.59 18.31 -2.80
N ALA A 117 -0.49 17.54 -3.90
CA ALA A 117 0.43 17.76 -5.01
C ALA A 117 -0.24 17.53 -6.39
N ASP A 118 -1.56 17.41 -6.43
CA ASP A 118 -2.35 17.28 -7.68
C ASP A 118 -3.33 18.46 -7.77
N ASP A 119 -3.16 19.32 -8.75
CA ASP A 119 -3.98 20.52 -8.99
C ASP A 119 -5.42 20.22 -9.44
N ARG A 120 -5.70 19.01 -9.88
CA ARG A 120 -7.05 18.53 -10.23
C ARG A 120 -7.90 18.23 -8.99
N PHE A 121 -7.27 18.15 -7.81
CA PHE A 121 -7.97 17.82 -6.58
C PHE A 121 -8.66 19.05 -5.97
N ASP A 122 -9.97 18.99 -5.79
CA ASP A 122 -10.77 20.07 -5.18
C ASP A 122 -10.78 19.95 -3.65
N GLN A 123 -10.06 20.85 -3.00
CA GLN A 123 -9.95 20.89 -1.53
C GLN A 123 -11.26 21.21 -0.79
N ASN A 124 -12.29 21.69 -1.49
CA ASN A 124 -13.60 21.96 -0.92
C ASN A 124 -14.48 20.71 -0.79
N LYS A 125 -13.99 19.54 -1.26
CA LYS A 125 -14.75 18.29 -1.27
C LYS A 125 -14.15 17.26 -0.32
N ASN A 126 -14.74 17.14 0.88
CA ASN A 126 -14.41 16.06 1.85
C ASN A 126 -12.91 15.95 2.21
N TYR A 127 -12.16 17.04 2.09
CA TYR A 127 -10.76 17.08 2.45
C TYR A 127 -10.57 17.47 3.92
N LEU A 128 -9.78 16.68 4.64
CA LEU A 128 -9.58 16.77 6.09
C LEU A 128 -8.22 17.40 6.48
N GLY A 129 -7.47 17.85 5.47
CA GLY A 129 -6.11 18.33 5.67
C GLY A 129 -5.07 17.23 5.68
N GLU A 130 -3.83 17.60 5.91
CA GLU A 130 -2.72 16.71 6.14
C GLU A 130 -2.75 16.18 7.57
N TRP A 131 -2.56 14.87 7.73
CA TRP A 131 -2.53 14.23 9.03
C TRP A 131 -1.09 13.88 9.43
N GLU A 132 -0.65 14.51 10.51
CA GLU A 132 0.55 14.09 11.23
C GLU A 132 0.34 12.71 11.87
N LYS A 133 1.43 11.95 12.09
CA LYS A 133 1.37 10.59 12.65
C LYS A 133 0.51 10.46 13.93
N PRO A 134 0.58 11.36 14.93
CA PRO A 134 -0.29 11.25 16.11
C PRO A 134 -1.78 11.38 15.79
N VAL A 135 -2.14 12.21 14.81
CA VAL A 135 -3.53 12.38 14.36
C VAL A 135 -3.99 11.11 13.64
N LEU A 136 -3.16 10.57 12.73
CA LEU A 136 -3.40 9.33 12.01
C LEU A 136 -3.66 8.18 13.00
N TYR A 137 -2.76 7.96 13.94
CA TYR A 137 -2.85 6.87 14.92
C TYR A 137 -4.12 6.90 15.77
N ASN A 138 -4.62 8.10 16.07
CA ASN A 138 -5.82 8.27 16.88
C ASN A 138 -7.14 8.27 16.09
N ARG A 139 -7.13 8.79 14.85
CA ARG A 139 -8.37 9.05 14.09
C ARG A 139 -8.68 8.01 13.02
N LEU A 140 -7.70 7.24 12.55
CA LEU A 140 -7.93 6.28 11.47
C LEU A 140 -9.03 5.28 11.84
N THR A 141 -9.04 4.78 13.07
CA THR A 141 -10.05 3.84 13.58
C THR A 141 -11.49 4.38 13.58
N ASP A 142 -11.69 5.70 13.45
CA ASP A 142 -13.02 6.31 13.46
C ASP A 142 -13.80 6.05 12.15
N TYR A 143 -13.16 5.60 11.08
CA TYR A 143 -13.77 5.33 9.77
C TYR A 143 -14.15 3.86 9.58
N GLY A 144 -15.04 3.59 8.61
CA GLY A 144 -15.51 2.24 8.34
C GLY A 144 -14.51 1.39 7.54
N ASN A 145 -13.83 1.97 6.55
CA ASN A 145 -12.79 1.31 5.75
C ASN A 145 -11.82 2.33 5.12
N LEU A 146 -10.69 1.83 4.61
CA LEU A 146 -9.71 2.60 3.85
C LEU A 146 -9.87 2.35 2.35
N VAL A 147 -9.59 3.38 1.54
CA VAL A 147 -9.51 3.29 0.07
C VAL A 147 -8.10 3.66 -0.40
N LEU A 148 -7.51 2.85 -1.30
CA LEU A 148 -6.22 3.14 -1.95
C LEU A 148 -6.21 2.61 -3.38
N LEU A 149 -6.57 3.45 -4.35
CA LEU A 149 -6.73 3.08 -5.77
C LEU A 149 -5.58 3.62 -6.64
N SER A 150 -4.36 3.56 -6.12
CA SER A 150 -3.15 3.99 -6.83
C SER A 150 -2.87 3.14 -8.05
N ASP A 151 -2.17 3.73 -9.03
CA ASP A 151 -1.75 3.04 -10.26
C ASP A 151 -0.42 2.29 -10.14
N GLY A 152 0.17 2.29 -8.95
CA GLY A 152 1.38 1.53 -8.62
C GLY A 152 1.76 1.73 -7.16
N GLU A 153 2.14 0.64 -6.50
CA GLU A 153 2.67 0.60 -5.13
C GLU A 153 3.80 -0.43 -5.06
N ALA A 154 4.74 -0.20 -4.15
CA ALA A 154 5.74 -1.21 -3.84
C ALA A 154 5.26 -2.12 -2.69
N HIS A 155 4.94 -1.50 -1.56
CA HIS A 155 4.30 -2.14 -0.40
C HIS A 155 3.67 -1.02 0.44
N PRO A 156 2.38 -0.73 0.26
CA PRO A 156 1.74 0.45 0.84
C PRO A 156 1.53 0.29 2.35
N LEU A 157 2.35 1.00 3.15
CA LEU A 157 2.24 0.99 4.61
C LEU A 157 0.85 1.35 5.12
N VAL A 158 0.17 2.28 4.45
CA VAL A 158 -1.17 2.73 4.86
C VAL A 158 -2.20 1.60 4.88
N VAL A 159 -1.99 0.52 4.12
CA VAL A 159 -2.86 -0.67 4.14
C VAL A 159 -2.66 -1.46 5.44
N ALA A 160 -1.41 -1.68 5.86
CA ALA A 160 -1.12 -2.32 7.14
C ALA A 160 -1.54 -1.42 8.33
N GLU A 161 -1.38 -0.10 8.21
CA GLU A 161 -1.88 0.90 9.17
C GLU A 161 -3.41 0.84 9.31
N ALA A 162 -4.14 0.65 8.19
CA ALA A 162 -5.59 0.49 8.20
C ALA A 162 -6.02 -0.76 8.98
N PHE A 163 -5.39 -1.91 8.74
CA PHE A 163 -5.68 -3.13 9.49
C PHE A 163 -5.38 -2.96 10.98
N SER A 164 -4.31 -2.25 11.34
CA SER A 164 -3.96 -1.95 12.73
C SER A 164 -4.99 -1.07 13.45
N ALA A 165 -5.74 -0.29 12.69
CA ALA A 165 -6.87 0.51 13.21
C ALA A 165 -8.23 -0.21 13.09
N GLY A 166 -8.26 -1.47 12.63
CA GLY A 166 -9.46 -2.29 12.47
C GLY A 166 -10.26 -1.98 11.20
N LEU A 167 -9.66 -1.37 10.18
CA LEU A 167 -10.32 -1.05 8.92
C LEU A 167 -10.06 -2.13 7.87
N GLY A 168 -11.11 -2.57 7.16
CA GLY A 168 -10.93 -3.25 5.88
C GLY A 168 -10.49 -2.27 4.79
N VAL A 169 -10.13 -2.81 3.64
CA VAL A 169 -9.53 -2.00 2.57
C VAL A 169 -10.17 -2.26 1.20
N VAL A 170 -10.30 -1.19 0.41
CA VAL A 170 -10.59 -1.24 -1.02
C VAL A 170 -9.37 -0.71 -1.76
N ILE A 171 -8.69 -1.58 -2.49
CA ILE A 171 -7.39 -1.30 -3.08
C ILE A 171 -7.37 -1.60 -4.57
N SER A 172 -6.47 -0.92 -5.31
CA SER A 172 -6.20 -1.31 -6.71
C SER A 172 -5.46 -2.65 -6.75
N GLN A 173 -5.49 -3.32 -7.90
CA GLN A 173 -4.70 -4.54 -8.12
C GLN A 173 -3.19 -4.33 -7.94
N TRP A 174 -2.71 -3.09 -7.98
CA TRP A 174 -1.30 -2.72 -7.80
C TRP A 174 -0.90 -2.45 -6.34
N ALA A 175 -1.84 -2.59 -5.41
CA ALA A 175 -1.61 -2.34 -3.97
C ALA A 175 -1.79 -3.62 -3.12
N THR A 176 -1.67 -4.80 -3.74
CA THR A 176 -1.98 -6.10 -3.13
C THR A 176 -0.77 -6.81 -2.49
N ALA A 177 0.41 -6.18 -2.49
CA ALA A 177 1.64 -6.77 -2.01
C ALA A 177 1.51 -7.37 -0.60
N ASN A 178 1.89 -8.64 -0.44
CA ASN A 178 1.92 -9.39 0.82
C ASN A 178 0.56 -9.54 1.54
N LEU A 179 -0.57 -9.46 0.81
CA LEU A 179 -1.90 -9.61 1.36
C LEU A 179 -2.52 -10.96 1.04
N ASP A 180 -3.28 -11.51 1.97
CA ASP A 180 -4.17 -12.65 1.74
C ASP A 180 -5.49 -12.15 1.12
N LEU A 181 -5.60 -12.28 -0.19
CA LEU A 181 -6.72 -11.75 -0.95
C LEU A 181 -8.03 -12.54 -0.78
N ASP A 182 -8.02 -13.67 -0.08
CA ASP A 182 -9.22 -14.44 0.26
C ASP A 182 -9.99 -13.81 1.43
N LYS A 183 -9.42 -12.81 2.10
CA LYS A 183 -10.07 -12.08 3.20
C LYS A 183 -11.17 -11.16 2.70
N LYS A 184 -12.41 -11.34 3.18
CA LYS A 184 -13.58 -10.57 2.75
C LYS A 184 -13.51 -9.07 3.04
N PHE A 185 -12.67 -8.65 4.00
CA PHE A 185 -12.39 -7.25 4.30
C PHE A 185 -11.34 -6.62 3.38
N ILE A 186 -10.81 -7.38 2.41
CA ILE A 186 -9.93 -6.89 1.36
C ILE A 186 -10.68 -6.96 0.03
N THR A 187 -10.95 -5.82 -0.58
CA THR A 187 -11.60 -5.73 -1.88
C THR A 187 -10.62 -5.17 -2.90
N VAL A 188 -10.33 -5.93 -3.95
CA VAL A 188 -9.44 -5.52 -5.03
C VAL A 188 -10.27 -4.98 -6.20
N ILE A 189 -9.93 -3.77 -6.66
CA ILE A 189 -10.50 -3.17 -7.87
C ILE A 189 -9.57 -3.43 -9.04
N PRO A 190 -10.03 -4.16 -10.08
CA PRO A 190 -9.28 -4.36 -11.31
C PRO A 190 -9.01 -3.02 -12.03
N GLU A 191 -7.87 -2.89 -12.71
CA GLU A 191 -7.46 -1.64 -13.35
C GLU A 191 -8.49 -1.12 -14.35
N GLU A 192 -9.10 -2.00 -15.13
CA GLU A 192 -10.14 -1.66 -16.12
C GLU A 192 -11.44 -1.14 -15.49
N LYS A 193 -11.62 -1.33 -14.17
CA LYS A 193 -12.80 -0.88 -13.41
C LYS A 193 -12.56 0.38 -12.59
N VAL A 194 -11.31 0.82 -12.45
CA VAL A 194 -10.96 1.98 -11.61
C VAL A 194 -11.66 3.26 -12.07
N ILE A 195 -11.87 3.45 -13.37
CA ILE A 195 -12.56 4.63 -13.92
C ILE A 195 -14.09 4.58 -13.79
N ASP A 196 -14.66 3.40 -13.52
CA ASP A 196 -16.09 3.24 -13.26
C ASP A 196 -16.40 3.63 -11.81
N THR A 197 -16.62 4.91 -11.58
CA THR A 197 -16.81 5.47 -10.23
C THR A 197 -18.02 4.91 -9.51
N LYS A 198 -19.06 4.47 -10.23
CA LYS A 198 -20.24 3.81 -9.62
C LYS A 198 -19.87 2.44 -9.10
N TYR A 199 -19.21 1.64 -9.90
CA TYR A 199 -18.69 0.34 -9.48
C TYR A 199 -17.77 0.47 -8.25
N VAL A 200 -16.85 1.44 -8.29
CA VAL A 200 -15.96 1.70 -7.16
C VAL A 200 -16.73 2.09 -5.91
N GLU A 201 -17.72 2.98 -6.01
CA GLU A 201 -18.57 3.38 -4.88
C GLU A 201 -19.33 2.19 -4.28
N GLU A 202 -19.92 1.34 -5.11
CA GLU A 202 -20.60 0.11 -4.68
C GLU A 202 -19.64 -0.79 -3.88
N LYS A 203 -18.43 -1.02 -4.40
CA LYS A 203 -17.41 -1.84 -3.72
C LYS A 203 -16.91 -1.23 -2.42
N ILE A 204 -16.78 0.09 -2.34
CA ILE A 204 -16.47 0.79 -1.10
C ILE A 204 -17.56 0.57 -0.04
N ILE A 205 -18.82 0.68 -0.41
CA ILE A 205 -19.95 0.49 0.49
C ILE A 205 -20.06 -0.97 0.95
N GLU A 206 -19.93 -1.94 0.05
CA GLU A 206 -19.96 -3.37 0.37
C GLU A 206 -18.84 -3.73 1.36
N ASN A 207 -17.60 -3.35 1.06
CA ASN A 207 -16.44 -3.59 1.92
C ASN A 207 -16.62 -2.94 3.30
N ARG A 208 -17.08 -1.69 3.34
CA ARG A 208 -17.31 -0.95 4.58
C ARG A 208 -18.32 -1.64 5.49
N LYS A 209 -19.45 -2.08 4.95
CA LYS A 209 -20.47 -2.81 5.69
C LYS A 209 -19.92 -4.09 6.32
N TYR A 210 -19.14 -4.85 5.56
CA TYR A 210 -18.49 -6.04 6.07
C TYR A 210 -17.47 -5.69 7.18
N SER A 211 -16.60 -4.74 6.90
CA SER A 211 -15.48 -4.36 7.78
C SER A 211 -15.93 -3.84 9.14
N VAL A 212 -16.98 -3.02 9.18
CA VAL A 212 -17.52 -2.50 10.45
C VAL A 212 -18.00 -3.62 11.36
N GLY A 213 -18.61 -4.67 10.80
CA GLY A 213 -19.07 -5.83 11.58
C GLY A 213 -17.97 -6.84 11.95
N HIS A 214 -16.77 -6.73 11.37
CA HIS A 214 -15.69 -7.72 11.52
C HIS A 214 -14.37 -7.12 12.00
N ARG A 215 -14.42 -6.02 12.74
CA ARG A 215 -13.22 -5.29 13.18
C ARG A 215 -12.25 -6.13 13.99
N GLN A 216 -12.75 -7.01 14.85
CA GLN A 216 -11.89 -7.90 15.62
C GLN A 216 -11.09 -8.85 14.73
N GLU A 217 -11.74 -9.41 13.70
CA GLU A 217 -11.05 -10.26 12.71
C GLU A 217 -9.93 -9.49 11.99
N ILE A 218 -10.20 -8.23 11.63
CA ILE A 218 -9.21 -7.36 10.96
C ILE A 218 -8.03 -7.05 11.90
N LEU A 219 -8.31 -6.72 13.16
CA LEU A 219 -7.28 -6.49 14.17
C LEU A 219 -6.42 -7.74 14.42
N ASP A 220 -7.04 -8.93 14.43
CA ASP A 220 -6.28 -10.17 14.55
C ASP A 220 -5.41 -10.43 13.31
N TYR A 221 -5.91 -10.14 12.12
CA TYR A 221 -5.15 -10.21 10.88
C TYR A 221 -3.97 -9.24 10.86
N SER A 222 -4.10 -8.04 11.45
CA SER A 222 -3.03 -7.04 11.46
C SER A 222 -1.77 -7.49 12.19
N LYS A 223 -1.86 -8.44 13.13
CA LYS A 223 -0.74 -8.93 13.94
C LYS A 223 0.43 -9.49 13.11
N GLN A 224 0.17 -9.96 11.89
CA GLN A 224 1.23 -10.43 11.00
C GLN A 224 2.13 -9.31 10.47
N PHE A 225 1.66 -8.06 10.50
CA PHE A 225 2.41 -6.88 10.03
C PHE A 225 3.16 -6.17 11.16
N GLU A 226 3.10 -6.69 12.39
CA GLU A 226 3.79 -6.12 13.54
C GLU A 226 5.31 -6.20 13.34
N TRP A 227 6.04 -5.10 13.63
CA TRP A 227 7.48 -5.02 13.37
C TRP A 227 8.29 -6.11 14.07
N CYS A 228 7.97 -6.47 15.31
CA CYS A 228 8.70 -7.53 16.02
C CYS A 228 8.61 -8.86 15.28
N ARG A 229 7.42 -9.19 14.74
CA ARG A 229 7.21 -10.37 13.93
C ARG A 229 7.93 -10.29 12.58
N ILE A 230 7.81 -9.17 11.87
CA ILE A 230 8.52 -8.95 10.60
C ILE A 230 10.04 -9.07 10.78
N LEU A 231 10.60 -8.49 11.85
CA LEU A 231 12.02 -8.62 12.15
C LEU A 231 12.42 -10.08 12.42
N SER A 232 11.63 -10.80 13.23
CA SER A 232 11.91 -12.22 13.53
C SER A 232 11.83 -13.10 12.29
N ASP A 233 10.79 -12.92 11.47
CA ASP A 233 10.48 -13.85 10.38
C ASP A 233 11.32 -13.58 9.11
N TYR A 234 11.79 -12.35 8.88
CA TYR A 234 12.42 -11.94 7.62
C TYR A 234 13.80 -11.30 7.76
N TYR A 235 14.14 -10.69 8.91
CA TYR A 235 15.40 -9.95 9.07
C TYR A 235 16.43 -10.67 9.96
N LEU A 236 15.97 -11.54 10.85
CA LEU A 236 16.79 -12.26 11.83
C LEU A 236 16.55 -13.79 11.77
N PRO A 237 16.49 -14.40 10.57
CA PRO A 237 16.31 -15.85 10.47
C PRO A 237 17.53 -16.63 10.94
#